data_6cc238d0789b716420d3afb25a4d7b1a
#
_entry.id   6cc238d0789b716420d3afb25a4d7b1a
#
_cell.length_a   1.000
_cell.length_b   1.000
_cell.length_c   1.000
_cell.angle_alpha   90.00
_cell.angle_beta   90.00
_cell.angle_gamma   90.00
#
_symmetry.space_group_name_H-M   'P 1'
#
loop_
_entity.id
_entity.type
_entity.pdbx_description
1 polymer ?
#
loop_
_entity_poly.entity_id
_entity_poly.type
_entity_poly.pdbx_seq_one_letter_code
_entity_poly.pdbx_strand_id
1 'polypeptide(L)'
;LSVARTADLVLLILDVFQPYHEDVLTNELGNIGIRLNQLPPNITIEKASMGGIAIAQQTKLTKITEKHLKDILHLYGLVSARVVVREDITSEQIADHIAGNISYSKAITVLNKIDLVDEKFLVDLKTKIKSNVIEVSANSDINIEILKEKIYEKLKFIRIYMKPKGEEADFKEPFIAREGDTVEDICNKMHRRLKRQFRYGLVWGKSVKFGGQRVGLTHVMLDEDVITIIKRPGP
;
A
#
# COMPACT_ATOMS: atom_id res chain seq x y z
N LEU A 1 3.86 17.32 6.60
CA LEU A 1 2.83 16.26 6.71
C LEU A 1 2.19 15.90 5.35
N SER A 2 2.06 16.86 4.39
CA SER A 2 1.53 16.55 3.04
C SER A 2 2.32 15.46 2.30
N VAL A 3 3.63 15.40 2.46
CA VAL A 3 4.49 14.37 1.87
C VAL A 3 4.15 12.96 2.38
N ALA A 4 3.75 12.82 3.65
CA ALA A 4 3.38 11.52 4.22
C ALA A 4 2.16 10.89 3.54
N ARG A 5 1.27 11.69 2.92
CA ARG A 5 0.09 11.19 2.18
C ARG A 5 0.44 10.52 0.85
N THR A 6 1.59 10.86 0.28
CA THR A 6 2.07 10.33 -1.01
C THR A 6 3.19 9.31 -0.84
N ALA A 7 3.61 9.06 0.40
CA ALA A 7 4.65 8.09 0.71
C ALA A 7 4.13 6.66 0.54
N ASP A 8 4.94 5.79 -0.06
CA ASP A 8 4.64 4.36 -0.20
C ASP A 8 4.74 3.60 1.12
N LEU A 9 5.53 4.13 2.05
CA LEU A 9 5.74 3.60 3.39
C LEU A 9 6.05 4.73 4.36
N VAL A 10 5.47 4.68 5.55
CA VAL A 10 5.77 5.59 6.66
C VAL A 10 6.61 4.85 7.70
N LEU A 11 7.72 5.42 8.11
CA LEU A 11 8.50 4.95 9.25
C LEU A 11 8.14 5.78 10.48
N LEU A 12 7.53 5.18 11.49
CA LEU A 12 7.32 5.79 12.81
C LEU A 12 8.55 5.51 13.67
N ILE A 13 9.42 6.51 13.81
CA ILE A 13 10.66 6.36 14.58
C ILE A 13 10.39 6.83 16.00
N LEU A 14 10.47 5.89 16.96
CA LEU A 14 10.31 6.12 18.37
C LEU A 14 11.68 6.12 19.06
N ASP A 15 11.83 6.97 20.06
CA ASP A 15 12.98 6.95 20.97
C ASP A 15 12.69 5.97 22.13
N VAL A 16 13.68 5.18 22.53
CA VAL A 16 13.55 4.24 23.67
C VAL A 16 13.10 4.91 24.96
N PHE A 17 13.38 6.21 25.12
CA PHE A 17 12.97 6.98 26.29
C PHE A 17 11.57 7.61 26.18
N GLN A 18 10.93 7.52 25.00
CA GLN A 18 9.63 8.15 24.72
C GLN A 18 8.71 7.24 23.90
N PRO A 19 8.42 6.03 24.37
CA PRO A 19 7.65 5.04 23.62
C PRO A 19 6.17 5.46 23.38
N TYR A 20 5.62 6.28 24.27
CA TYR A 20 4.26 6.81 24.18
C TYR A 20 4.02 7.72 22.98
N HIS A 21 5.06 8.15 22.30
CA HIS A 21 4.95 8.95 21.07
C HIS A 21 4.33 8.16 19.92
N GLU A 22 4.24 6.82 19.99
CA GLU A 22 3.52 6.02 18.99
C GLU A 22 2.06 6.48 18.86
N ASP A 23 1.35 6.57 19.98
CA ASP A 23 -0.06 7.00 19.99
C ASP A 23 -0.20 8.46 19.51
N VAL A 24 0.69 9.33 19.94
CA VAL A 24 0.70 10.74 19.52
C VAL A 24 0.88 10.87 18.00
N LEU A 25 1.89 10.23 17.44
CA LEU A 25 2.17 10.28 16.01
C LEU A 25 1.04 9.64 15.18
N THR A 26 0.51 8.52 15.64
CA THR A 26 -0.60 7.83 14.97
C THR A 26 -1.86 8.71 14.97
N ASN A 27 -2.18 9.34 16.08
CA ASN A 27 -3.33 10.25 16.19
C ASN A 27 -3.15 11.50 15.31
N GLU A 28 -1.96 12.09 15.30
CA GLU A 28 -1.66 13.24 14.45
C GLU A 28 -1.80 12.93 12.95
N LEU A 29 -1.27 11.77 12.53
CA LEU A 29 -1.45 11.29 11.16
C LEU A 29 -2.93 10.98 10.88
N GLY A 30 -3.64 10.41 11.84
CA GLY A 30 -5.08 10.16 11.77
C GLY A 30 -5.89 11.44 11.54
N ASN A 31 -5.56 12.50 12.29
CA ASN A 31 -6.24 13.82 12.20
C ASN A 31 -6.09 14.47 10.82
N ILE A 32 -4.99 14.24 10.14
CA ILE A 32 -4.78 14.72 8.76
C ILE A 32 -5.27 13.74 7.69
N GLY A 33 -5.98 12.68 8.09
CA GLY A 33 -6.58 11.71 7.18
C GLY A 33 -5.61 10.67 6.62
N ILE A 34 -4.61 10.25 7.40
CA ILE A 34 -3.74 9.12 7.08
C ILE A 34 -4.06 7.96 8.01
N ARG A 35 -4.40 6.80 7.45
CA ARG A 35 -4.66 5.55 8.18
C ARG A 35 -3.49 4.60 7.96
N LEU A 36 -2.75 4.33 9.05
CA LEU A 36 -1.57 3.47 9.01
C LEU A 36 -1.95 2.00 9.11
N ASN A 37 -1.38 1.16 8.25
CA ASN A 37 -1.57 -0.30 8.25
C ASN A 37 -3.05 -0.75 8.19
N GLN A 38 -3.92 0.09 7.65
CA GLN A 38 -5.33 -0.21 7.41
C GLN A 38 -5.59 -0.33 5.92
N LEU A 39 -6.67 -1.02 5.56
CA LEU A 39 -7.18 -1.08 4.19
C LEU A 39 -8.38 -0.15 4.05
N PRO A 40 -8.61 0.41 2.85
CA PRO A 40 -9.86 1.11 2.56
C PRO A 40 -11.05 0.22 2.86
N PRO A 41 -12.13 0.73 3.47
CA PRO A 41 -13.31 -0.07 3.76
C PRO A 41 -13.97 -0.58 2.48
N ASN A 42 -14.36 -1.84 2.47
CA ASN A 42 -15.03 -2.47 1.33
C ASN A 42 -16.53 -2.15 1.34
N ILE A 43 -16.83 -0.91 1.08
CA ILE A 43 -18.18 -0.37 0.97
C ILE A 43 -18.32 0.40 -0.34
N THR A 44 -19.52 0.35 -0.93
CA THR A 44 -19.88 1.17 -2.10
C THR A 44 -21.09 2.02 -1.71
N ILE A 45 -21.02 3.32 -1.95
CA ILE A 45 -22.11 4.26 -1.70
C ILE A 45 -22.41 4.99 -3.02
N GLU A 46 -23.56 4.71 -3.60
CA GLU A 46 -24.03 5.35 -4.82
C GLU A 46 -25.20 6.28 -4.49
N LYS A 47 -25.07 7.57 -4.75
CA LYS A 47 -26.16 8.54 -4.57
C LYS A 47 -27.31 8.22 -5.53
N ALA A 48 -28.53 8.27 -4.99
CA ALA A 48 -29.76 8.09 -5.77
C ALA A 48 -30.61 9.38 -5.71
N SER A 49 -31.40 9.62 -6.74
CA SER A 49 -32.25 10.82 -6.79
C SER A 49 -33.46 10.72 -5.87
N MET A 50 -33.97 9.50 -5.66
CA MET A 50 -35.17 9.22 -4.85
C MET A 50 -35.09 7.79 -4.29
N GLY A 51 -35.96 7.46 -3.29
CA GLY A 51 -36.12 6.09 -2.77
C GLY A 51 -35.52 5.87 -1.39
N GLY A 52 -34.92 6.88 -0.76
CA GLY A 52 -34.29 6.74 0.55
C GLY A 52 -32.99 5.94 0.51
N ILE A 53 -32.51 5.48 1.67
CA ILE A 53 -31.27 4.71 1.79
C ILE A 53 -31.59 3.22 1.79
N ALA A 54 -31.17 2.54 0.72
CA ALA A 54 -31.24 1.09 0.58
C ALA A 54 -29.88 0.48 0.90
N ILE A 55 -29.82 -0.45 1.85
CA ILE A 55 -28.59 -1.11 2.30
C ILE A 55 -28.63 -2.59 1.92
N ALA A 56 -27.64 -3.05 1.19
CA ALA A 56 -27.38 -4.45 0.91
C ALA A 56 -26.14 -4.90 1.70
N GLN A 57 -26.31 -5.92 2.55
CA GLN A 57 -25.24 -6.46 3.37
C GLN A 57 -24.82 -7.83 2.85
N GLN A 58 -23.55 -8.01 2.52
CA GLN A 58 -22.97 -9.31 2.20
C GLN A 58 -22.37 -9.99 3.44
N THR A 59 -22.12 -9.23 4.51
CA THR A 59 -21.58 -9.69 5.78
C THR A 59 -22.42 -9.13 6.92
N LYS A 60 -22.59 -9.90 8.00
CA LYS A 60 -23.31 -9.44 9.21
C LYS A 60 -22.53 -8.28 9.84
N LEU A 61 -23.22 -7.18 10.07
CA LEU A 61 -22.66 -6.04 10.81
C LEU A 61 -22.75 -6.32 12.32
N THR A 62 -21.60 -6.32 13.00
CA THR A 62 -21.49 -6.50 14.45
C THR A 62 -20.99 -5.24 15.15
N LYS A 63 -20.24 -4.39 14.46
CA LYS A 63 -19.66 -3.15 15.00
C LYS A 63 -20.63 -1.97 14.95
N ILE A 64 -21.59 -2.00 14.03
CA ILE A 64 -22.63 -0.99 13.90
C ILE A 64 -23.98 -1.64 13.55
N THR A 65 -25.07 -0.92 13.80
CA THR A 65 -26.40 -1.33 13.33
C THR A 65 -26.74 -0.67 11.98
N GLU A 66 -27.66 -1.28 11.22
CA GLU A 66 -28.16 -0.68 9.98
C GLU A 66 -28.77 0.72 10.22
N LYS A 67 -29.48 0.90 11.36
CA LYS A 67 -30.02 2.21 11.75
C LYS A 67 -28.90 3.23 11.90
N HIS A 68 -27.86 2.89 12.65
CA HIS A 68 -26.71 3.77 12.87
C HIS A 68 -25.98 4.10 11.56
N LEU A 69 -25.87 3.13 10.63
CA LEU A 69 -25.32 3.38 9.29
C LEU A 69 -26.17 4.42 8.54
N LYS A 70 -27.50 4.31 8.56
CA LYS A 70 -28.41 5.31 7.95
C LYS A 70 -28.27 6.69 8.58
N ASP A 71 -28.17 6.74 9.93
CA ASP A 71 -28.01 8.00 10.65
C ASP A 71 -26.70 8.71 10.26
N ILE A 72 -25.58 7.97 10.13
CA ILE A 72 -24.32 8.53 9.65
C ILE A 72 -24.46 9.07 8.22
N LEU A 73 -25.07 8.31 7.31
CA LEU A 73 -25.29 8.75 5.94
C LEU A 73 -26.12 10.04 5.86
N HIS A 74 -27.18 10.14 6.67
CA HIS A 74 -27.99 11.36 6.77
C HIS A 74 -27.19 12.54 7.33
N LEU A 75 -26.32 12.32 8.32
CA LEU A 75 -25.43 13.36 8.87
C LEU A 75 -24.52 13.96 7.81
N TYR A 76 -24.07 13.14 6.84
CA TYR A 76 -23.29 13.60 5.68
C TYR A 76 -24.14 14.08 4.50
N GLY A 77 -25.46 14.31 4.71
CA GLY A 77 -26.36 14.87 3.70
C GLY A 77 -26.80 13.87 2.61
N LEU A 78 -26.62 12.57 2.83
CA LEU A 78 -27.07 11.53 1.93
C LEU A 78 -28.50 11.09 2.29
N VAL A 79 -29.50 11.68 1.64
CA VAL A 79 -30.93 11.38 1.89
C VAL A 79 -31.40 10.15 1.10
N SER A 80 -30.83 9.93 -0.08
CA SER A 80 -31.14 8.79 -0.96
C SER A 80 -29.85 8.20 -1.50
N ALA A 81 -29.59 6.91 -1.24
CA ALA A 81 -28.40 6.21 -1.67
C ALA A 81 -28.60 4.69 -1.74
N ARG A 82 -27.86 4.02 -2.62
CA ARG A 82 -27.64 2.57 -2.56
C ARG A 82 -26.30 2.32 -1.87
N VAL A 83 -26.33 1.51 -0.82
CA VAL A 83 -25.15 1.18 -0.03
C VAL A 83 -24.94 -0.33 -0.09
N VAL A 84 -23.78 -0.76 -0.51
CA VAL A 84 -23.39 -2.18 -0.50
C VAL A 84 -22.22 -2.33 0.46
N VAL A 85 -22.45 -3.10 1.54
CA VAL A 85 -21.45 -3.35 2.58
C VAL A 85 -20.96 -4.78 2.45
N ARG A 86 -19.65 -4.96 2.25
CA ARG A 86 -19.01 -6.26 1.99
C ARG A 86 -18.16 -6.77 3.14
N GLU A 87 -17.97 -5.97 4.19
CA GLU A 87 -17.23 -6.34 5.40
C GLU A 87 -17.88 -5.72 6.64
N ASP A 88 -17.49 -6.19 7.84
CA ASP A 88 -17.97 -5.63 9.10
C ASP A 88 -17.24 -4.33 9.42
N ILE A 89 -17.86 -3.20 9.08
CA ILE A 89 -17.30 -1.85 9.13
C ILE A 89 -17.64 -1.10 10.41
N THR A 90 -16.79 -0.13 10.78
CA THR A 90 -17.01 0.81 11.88
C THR A 90 -17.61 2.12 11.40
N SER A 91 -18.16 2.91 12.33
CA SER A 91 -18.64 4.26 12.04
C SER A 91 -17.55 5.17 11.45
N GLU A 92 -16.32 5.03 11.95
CA GLU A 92 -15.17 5.80 11.49
C GLU A 92 -14.80 5.45 10.05
N GLN A 93 -14.80 4.16 9.70
CA GLN A 93 -14.53 3.71 8.32
C GLN A 93 -15.59 4.22 7.32
N ILE A 94 -16.85 4.34 7.75
CA ILE A 94 -17.91 4.92 6.92
C ILE A 94 -17.65 6.42 6.69
N ALA A 95 -17.33 7.15 7.76
CA ALA A 95 -16.99 8.56 7.68
C ALA A 95 -15.78 8.80 6.78
N ASP A 96 -14.75 8.00 6.92
CA ASP A 96 -13.55 8.03 6.07
C ASP A 96 -13.88 7.80 4.59
N HIS A 97 -14.73 6.83 4.29
CA HIS A 97 -15.15 6.53 2.91
C HIS A 97 -15.95 7.70 2.28
N ILE A 98 -16.86 8.30 3.06
CA ILE A 98 -17.66 9.45 2.58
C ILE A 98 -16.79 10.70 2.40
N ALA A 99 -15.85 10.93 3.30
CA ALA A 99 -14.92 12.06 3.23
C ALA A 99 -14.06 12.03 1.95
N GLY A 100 -13.70 10.84 1.47
CA GLY A 100 -13.02 10.64 0.18
C GLY A 100 -11.59 11.20 0.10
N ASN A 101 -11.08 11.77 1.19
CA ASN A 101 -9.76 12.39 1.27
C ASN A 101 -8.79 11.63 2.18
N ILE A 102 -9.08 10.40 2.51
CA ILE A 102 -8.26 9.54 3.38
C ILE A 102 -7.22 8.79 2.57
N SER A 103 -5.99 8.77 3.07
CA SER A 103 -4.87 7.99 2.53
C SER A 103 -4.59 6.79 3.44
N TYR A 104 -4.54 5.60 2.85
CA TYR A 104 -4.21 4.35 3.54
C TYR A 104 -2.76 4.00 3.23
N SER A 105 -1.89 4.12 4.24
CA SER A 105 -0.45 3.96 4.07
C SER A 105 0.08 2.79 4.89
N LYS A 106 1.04 2.05 4.31
CA LYS A 106 1.80 1.08 5.07
C LYS A 106 2.71 1.80 6.06
N ALA A 107 2.92 1.22 7.24
CA ALA A 107 3.86 1.77 8.22
C ALA A 107 4.69 0.67 8.88
N ILE A 108 5.88 1.04 9.29
CA ILE A 108 6.77 0.26 10.16
C ILE A 108 7.10 1.13 11.37
N THR A 109 6.89 0.59 12.57
CA THR A 109 7.32 1.24 13.80
C THR A 109 8.74 0.80 14.13
N VAL A 110 9.62 1.77 14.33
CA VAL A 110 11.05 1.57 14.59
C VAL A 110 11.37 2.13 15.96
N LEU A 111 11.96 1.31 16.82
CA LEU A 111 12.46 1.73 18.13
C LEU A 111 13.97 1.99 18.01
N ASN A 112 14.34 3.26 18.08
CA ASN A 112 15.72 3.71 17.87
C ASN A 112 16.44 3.96 19.21
N LYS A 113 17.77 4.00 19.15
CA LYS A 113 18.69 4.21 20.27
C LYS A 113 18.74 3.04 21.26
N ILE A 114 18.58 1.81 20.78
CA ILE A 114 18.63 0.61 21.65
C ILE A 114 20.00 0.41 22.31
N ASP A 115 21.05 1.00 21.77
CA ASP A 115 22.41 0.99 22.32
C ASP A 115 22.54 1.73 23.68
N LEU A 116 21.55 2.54 24.05
CA LEU A 116 21.56 3.34 25.28
C LEU A 116 20.85 2.67 26.47
N VAL A 117 20.28 1.49 26.27
CA VAL A 117 19.46 0.79 27.27
C VAL A 117 19.83 -0.70 27.35
N ASP A 118 19.53 -1.34 28.48
CA ASP A 118 19.74 -2.76 28.65
C ASP A 118 18.60 -3.62 28.09
N GLU A 119 18.84 -4.92 27.94
CA GLU A 119 17.89 -5.86 27.38
C GLU A 119 16.60 -5.98 28.20
N LYS A 120 16.72 -5.89 29.54
CA LYS A 120 15.55 -5.96 30.44
C LYS A 120 14.60 -4.78 30.20
N PHE A 121 15.19 -3.60 30.07
CA PHE A 121 14.43 -2.38 29.74
C PHE A 121 13.73 -2.49 28.40
N LEU A 122 14.39 -3.01 27.37
CA LEU A 122 13.80 -3.23 26.05
C LEU A 122 12.61 -4.19 26.09
N VAL A 123 12.72 -5.29 26.87
CA VAL A 123 11.59 -6.23 27.03
C VAL A 123 10.39 -5.57 27.70
N ASP A 124 10.59 -4.81 28.79
CA ASP A 124 9.50 -4.06 29.45
C ASP A 124 8.90 -3.01 28.52
N LEU A 125 9.74 -2.31 27.77
CA LEU A 125 9.32 -1.29 26.84
C LEU A 125 8.40 -1.85 25.72
N LYS A 126 8.74 -3.00 25.17
CA LYS A 126 7.92 -3.66 24.14
C LYS A 126 6.52 -4.01 24.63
N THR A 127 6.32 -4.26 25.90
CA THR A 127 4.97 -4.51 26.44
C THR A 127 4.09 -3.26 26.43
N LYS A 128 4.69 -2.08 26.35
CA LYS A 128 4.00 -0.78 26.35
C LYS A 128 3.71 -0.24 24.95
N ILE A 129 4.40 -0.76 23.93
CA ILE A 129 4.21 -0.39 22.53
C ILE A 129 3.16 -1.32 21.92
N LYS A 130 2.19 -0.77 21.21
CA LYS A 130 1.08 -1.54 20.62
C LYS A 130 1.46 -2.24 19.31
N SER A 131 2.36 -1.64 18.57
CA SER A 131 2.84 -2.18 17.30
C SER A 131 3.97 -3.17 17.45
N ASN A 132 4.14 -4.02 16.45
CA ASN A 132 5.37 -4.80 16.32
C ASN A 132 6.50 -3.86 15.85
N VAL A 133 7.52 -3.68 16.71
CA VAL A 133 8.61 -2.74 16.48
C VAL A 133 9.85 -3.44 15.94
N ILE A 134 10.61 -2.72 15.10
CA ILE A 134 11.97 -3.08 14.72
C ILE A 134 12.92 -2.27 15.57
N GLU A 135 13.74 -2.96 16.35
CA GLU A 135 14.72 -2.37 17.26
C GLU A 135 16.00 -2.05 16.50
N VAL A 136 16.43 -0.79 16.56
CA VAL A 136 17.63 -0.34 15.86
C VAL A 136 18.47 0.62 16.71
N SER A 137 19.73 0.75 16.37
CA SER A 137 20.53 1.93 16.69
C SER A 137 21.11 2.49 15.40
N ALA A 138 20.62 3.65 15.01
CA ALA A 138 21.14 4.33 13.83
C ALA A 138 22.57 4.88 14.03
N ASN A 139 22.95 5.14 15.29
CA ASN A 139 24.29 5.65 15.60
C ASN A 139 25.35 4.53 15.61
N SER A 140 24.96 3.33 16.04
CA SER A 140 25.84 2.16 16.16
C SER A 140 25.64 1.12 15.06
N ASP A 141 24.87 1.44 14.03
CA ASP A 141 24.49 0.57 12.89
C ASP A 141 23.89 -0.79 13.31
N ILE A 142 23.26 -0.86 14.52
CA ILE A 142 22.65 -2.09 15.00
C ILE A 142 21.31 -2.30 14.31
N ASN A 143 21.12 -3.48 13.71
CA ASN A 143 19.88 -3.93 13.04
C ASN A 143 19.43 -3.07 11.84
N ILE A 144 20.29 -2.21 11.30
CA ILE A 144 19.94 -1.36 10.15
C ILE A 144 19.68 -2.20 8.90
N GLU A 145 20.44 -3.28 8.66
CA GLU A 145 20.20 -4.18 7.55
C GLU A 145 18.85 -4.91 7.69
N ILE A 146 18.49 -5.33 8.90
CA ILE A 146 17.17 -5.93 9.19
C ILE A 146 16.05 -4.94 8.87
N LEU A 147 16.22 -3.67 9.23
CA LEU A 147 15.25 -2.61 8.91
C LEU A 147 15.10 -2.45 7.39
N LYS A 148 16.22 -2.43 6.64
CA LYS A 148 16.19 -2.32 5.16
C LYS A 148 15.45 -3.50 4.53
N GLU A 149 15.71 -4.73 4.98
CA GLU A 149 14.99 -5.93 4.53
C GLU A 149 13.49 -5.82 4.80
N LYS A 150 13.09 -5.38 6.00
CA LYS A 150 11.67 -5.22 6.36
C LYS A 150 10.98 -4.10 5.58
N ILE A 151 11.68 -3.03 5.25
CA ILE A 151 11.19 -1.97 4.35
C ILE A 151 10.93 -2.56 2.96
N TYR A 152 11.89 -3.34 2.42
CA TYR A 152 11.76 -3.95 1.11
C TYR A 152 10.58 -4.92 1.04
N GLU A 153 10.46 -5.83 2.03
CA GLU A 153 9.33 -6.74 2.17
C GLU A 153 7.98 -6.01 2.25
N LYS A 154 7.91 -4.95 3.06
CA LYS A 154 6.67 -4.20 3.29
C LYS A 154 6.24 -3.42 2.05
N LEU A 155 7.19 -2.90 1.28
CA LEU A 155 6.94 -2.18 0.02
C LEU A 155 6.47 -3.13 -1.08
N LYS A 156 6.83 -4.43 -0.99
CA LYS A 156 6.53 -5.42 -2.02
C LYS A 156 7.06 -5.01 -3.40
N PHE A 157 8.30 -4.54 -3.42
CA PHE A 157 8.99 -4.24 -4.65
C PHE A 157 9.46 -5.51 -5.35
N ILE A 158 9.43 -5.47 -6.68
CA ILE A 158 9.98 -6.48 -7.58
C ILE A 158 10.98 -5.83 -8.54
N ARG A 159 11.98 -6.58 -8.93
CA ARG A 159 13.02 -6.18 -9.88
C ARG A 159 12.67 -6.73 -11.25
N ILE A 160 12.59 -5.87 -12.23
CA ILE A 160 12.37 -6.25 -13.63
C ILE A 160 13.58 -5.82 -14.44
N TYR A 161 14.19 -6.75 -15.16
CA TYR A 161 15.35 -6.47 -15.98
C TYR A 161 14.93 -6.16 -17.41
N MET A 162 15.45 -5.07 -17.93
CA MET A 162 15.15 -4.67 -19.31
C MET A 162 16.13 -5.32 -20.27
N LYS A 163 15.57 -5.91 -21.35
CA LYS A 163 16.36 -6.48 -22.44
C LYS A 163 16.03 -5.78 -23.74
N PRO A 164 16.93 -4.92 -24.27
CA PRO A 164 16.74 -4.33 -25.59
C PRO A 164 16.69 -5.42 -26.68
N LYS A 165 16.02 -5.11 -27.79
CA LYS A 165 15.89 -6.07 -28.89
C LYS A 165 17.28 -6.34 -29.54
N GLY A 166 17.72 -7.60 -29.52
CA GLY A 166 18.97 -8.01 -30.09
C GLY A 166 20.20 -7.86 -29.20
N GLU A 167 20.00 -7.41 -27.94
CA GLU A 167 21.08 -7.23 -26.96
C GLU A 167 20.90 -8.19 -25.79
N GLU A 168 21.86 -8.22 -24.89
CA GLU A 168 21.73 -8.94 -23.61
C GLU A 168 20.89 -8.14 -22.60
N ALA A 169 20.37 -8.82 -21.58
CA ALA A 169 19.64 -8.17 -20.51
C ALA A 169 20.59 -7.36 -19.61
N ASP A 170 20.20 -6.17 -19.23
CA ASP A 170 20.90 -5.38 -18.23
C ASP A 170 20.50 -5.83 -16.82
N PHE A 171 21.41 -6.57 -16.18
CA PHE A 171 21.23 -7.04 -14.79
C PHE A 171 21.80 -6.08 -13.74
N LYS A 172 22.47 -4.99 -14.16
CA LYS A 172 23.07 -4.03 -13.22
C LYS A 172 22.06 -3.04 -12.67
N GLU A 173 21.12 -2.59 -13.52
CA GLU A 173 20.13 -1.59 -13.18
C GLU A 173 18.71 -2.12 -13.36
N PRO A 174 18.15 -2.84 -12.35
CA PRO A 174 16.78 -3.33 -12.45
C PRO A 174 15.77 -2.17 -12.42
N PHE A 175 14.75 -2.28 -13.24
CA PHE A 175 13.57 -1.43 -13.12
C PHE A 175 12.75 -1.90 -11.90
N ILE A 176 12.52 -0.99 -10.95
CA ILE A 176 11.76 -1.30 -9.74
C ILE A 176 10.26 -1.15 -10.01
N ALA A 177 9.54 -2.25 -9.87
CA ALA A 177 8.10 -2.32 -9.97
C ALA A 177 7.50 -2.79 -8.63
N ARG A 178 6.17 -2.91 -8.53
CA ARG A 178 5.49 -3.49 -7.37
C ARG A 178 4.93 -4.86 -7.70
N GLU A 179 4.82 -5.70 -6.69
CA GLU A 179 4.10 -6.98 -6.82
C GLU A 179 2.67 -6.74 -7.33
N GLY A 180 2.31 -7.45 -8.40
CA GLY A 180 1.04 -7.28 -9.09
C GLY A 180 1.04 -6.28 -10.24
N ASP A 181 2.13 -5.52 -10.44
CA ASP A 181 2.25 -4.64 -11.61
C ASP A 181 2.21 -5.46 -12.91
N THR A 182 1.44 -4.95 -13.84
CA THR A 182 1.33 -5.50 -15.20
C THR A 182 2.37 -4.88 -16.14
N VAL A 183 2.54 -5.48 -17.31
CA VAL A 183 3.35 -4.89 -18.39
C VAL A 183 2.85 -3.48 -18.75
N GLU A 184 1.55 -3.23 -18.64
CA GLU A 184 0.96 -1.90 -18.83
C GLU A 184 1.48 -0.89 -17.82
N ASP A 185 1.52 -1.27 -16.54
CA ASP A 185 1.99 -0.42 -15.45
C ASP A 185 3.48 -0.09 -15.63
N ILE A 186 4.28 -1.09 -16.00
CA ILE A 186 5.71 -0.88 -16.32
C ILE A 186 5.88 0.09 -17.49
N CYS A 187 5.13 -0.09 -18.58
CA CYS A 187 5.19 0.81 -19.72
C CYS A 187 4.82 2.25 -19.34
N ASN A 188 3.78 2.44 -18.50
CA ASN A 188 3.34 3.76 -18.05
C ASN A 188 4.36 4.43 -17.13
N LYS A 189 4.99 3.66 -16.21
CA LYS A 189 6.05 4.15 -15.30
C LYS A 189 7.32 4.54 -16.06
N MET A 190 7.68 3.79 -17.09
CA MET A 190 8.84 4.11 -17.92
C MET A 190 8.60 5.34 -18.79
N HIS A 191 7.54 5.33 -19.59
CA HIS A 191 7.18 6.45 -20.45
C HIS A 191 5.76 6.28 -21.02
N ARG A 192 4.89 7.28 -20.84
CA ARG A 192 3.47 7.26 -21.30
C ARG A 192 3.27 6.91 -22.78
N ARG A 193 4.24 7.20 -23.66
CA ARG A 193 4.18 6.84 -25.09
C ARG A 193 4.41 5.35 -25.32
N LEU A 194 5.12 4.63 -24.44
CA LEU A 194 5.40 3.20 -24.61
C LEU A 194 4.12 2.37 -24.68
N LYS A 195 3.13 2.66 -23.82
CA LYS A 195 1.82 2.00 -23.86
C LYS A 195 1.14 2.14 -25.23
N ARG A 196 1.16 3.34 -25.81
CA ARG A 196 0.53 3.61 -27.13
C ARG A 196 1.24 2.88 -28.27
N GLN A 197 2.54 2.76 -28.18
CA GLN A 197 3.39 2.09 -29.17
C GLN A 197 3.54 0.59 -28.93
N PHE A 198 3.02 0.07 -27.82
CA PHE A 198 3.18 -1.32 -27.44
C PHE A 198 2.51 -2.25 -28.47
N ARG A 199 3.23 -3.27 -28.90
CA ARG A 199 2.73 -4.34 -29.74
C ARG A 199 2.60 -5.64 -28.96
N TYR A 200 3.67 -6.07 -28.30
CA TYR A 200 3.76 -7.20 -27.37
C TYR A 200 5.05 -7.12 -26.57
N GLY A 201 5.10 -7.82 -25.44
CA GLY A 201 6.31 -8.09 -24.68
C GLY A 201 6.84 -9.50 -24.95
N LEU A 202 8.15 -9.67 -24.85
CA LEU A 202 8.79 -10.99 -24.71
C LEU A 202 9.34 -11.08 -23.30
N VAL A 203 8.95 -12.11 -22.56
CA VAL A 203 9.30 -12.26 -21.16
C VAL A 203 10.07 -13.56 -20.93
N TRP A 204 11.10 -13.49 -20.09
CA TRP A 204 11.87 -14.60 -19.54
C TRP A 204 11.82 -14.51 -18.03
N GLY A 205 11.54 -15.59 -17.34
CA GLY A 205 11.51 -15.64 -15.88
C GLY A 205 10.37 -16.48 -15.34
N LYS A 206 9.99 -16.20 -14.08
CA LYS A 206 9.03 -17.02 -13.32
C LYS A 206 7.57 -16.79 -13.70
N SER A 207 7.24 -15.65 -14.30
CA SER A 207 5.86 -15.32 -14.70
C SER A 207 5.40 -16.03 -15.99
N VAL A 208 6.29 -16.68 -16.70
CA VAL A 208 6.02 -17.33 -17.99
C VAL A 208 6.38 -18.81 -18.00
N LYS A 209 5.78 -19.57 -18.91
CA LYS A 209 6.02 -21.03 -19.02
C LYS A 209 7.35 -21.37 -19.71
N PHE A 210 7.83 -20.50 -20.59
CA PHE A 210 9.09 -20.68 -21.33
C PHE A 210 9.72 -19.31 -21.63
N GLY A 211 11.03 -19.28 -21.74
CA GLY A 211 11.76 -18.04 -22.00
C GLY A 211 11.43 -17.42 -23.36
N GLY A 212 11.24 -16.12 -23.42
CA GLY A 212 10.83 -15.39 -24.62
C GLY A 212 9.35 -15.53 -24.97
N GLN A 213 8.53 -15.95 -24.01
CA GLN A 213 7.08 -16.03 -24.21
C GLN A 213 6.50 -14.66 -24.53
N ARG A 214 5.66 -14.62 -25.56
CA ARG A 214 4.96 -13.41 -25.96
C ARG A 214 3.80 -13.12 -25.00
N VAL A 215 3.75 -11.89 -24.44
CA VAL A 215 2.74 -11.44 -23.50
C VAL A 215 2.09 -10.13 -23.94
N GLY A 216 0.88 -9.89 -23.43
CA GLY A 216 0.12 -8.65 -23.60
C GLY A 216 0.34 -7.66 -22.47
N LEU A 217 -0.37 -6.52 -22.52
CA LEU A 217 -0.32 -5.46 -21.50
C LEU A 217 -0.79 -5.93 -20.12
N THR A 218 -1.75 -6.84 -20.06
CA THR A 218 -2.37 -7.32 -18.80
C THR A 218 -1.56 -8.42 -18.10
N HIS A 219 -0.41 -8.83 -18.65
CA HIS A 219 0.43 -9.84 -18.04
C HIS A 219 1.07 -9.29 -16.76
N VAL A 220 0.90 -10.00 -15.63
CA VAL A 220 1.49 -9.65 -14.33
C VAL A 220 2.93 -10.14 -14.30
N MET A 221 3.85 -9.26 -13.93
CA MET A 221 5.27 -9.55 -13.81
C MET A 221 5.63 -10.07 -12.41
N LEU A 222 6.65 -10.90 -12.32
CA LEU A 222 7.21 -11.41 -11.07
C LEU A 222 8.65 -10.91 -10.87
N ASP A 223 9.13 -11.01 -9.62
CA ASP A 223 10.52 -10.60 -9.31
C ASP A 223 11.54 -11.39 -10.12
N GLU A 224 12.54 -10.67 -10.63
CA GLU A 224 13.61 -11.14 -11.49
C GLU A 224 13.20 -11.51 -12.92
N ASP A 225 12.00 -11.17 -13.35
CA ASP A 225 11.62 -11.32 -14.74
C ASP A 225 12.44 -10.37 -15.65
N VAL A 226 12.74 -10.86 -16.84
CA VAL A 226 13.38 -10.08 -17.91
C VAL A 226 12.35 -9.78 -18.98
N ILE A 227 12.26 -8.54 -19.46
CA ILE A 227 11.30 -8.15 -20.49
C ILE A 227 11.95 -7.40 -21.67
N THR A 228 11.54 -7.75 -22.88
CA THR A 228 11.77 -6.96 -24.10
C THR A 228 10.45 -6.39 -24.60
N ILE A 229 10.34 -5.08 -24.68
CA ILE A 229 9.15 -4.41 -25.19
C ILE A 229 9.28 -4.20 -26.69
N ILE A 230 8.41 -4.83 -27.47
CA ILE A 230 8.33 -4.67 -28.91
C ILE A 230 7.30 -3.61 -29.25
N LYS A 231 7.74 -2.56 -29.95
CA LYS A 231 6.93 -1.43 -30.38
C LYS A 231 6.28 -1.71 -31.74
N ARG A 232 5.15 -1.09 -32.01
CA ARG A 232 4.60 -0.99 -33.37
C ARG A 232 5.56 -0.16 -34.21
N PRO A 233 5.75 -0.46 -35.51
CA PRO A 233 6.44 0.47 -36.42
C PRO A 233 5.73 1.82 -36.31
N GLY A 234 6.49 2.90 -36.19
CA GLY A 234 5.93 4.24 -36.29
C GLY A 234 5.33 4.45 -37.69
N PRO A 235 4.38 5.40 -37.82
CA PRO A 235 3.92 5.84 -39.12
C PRO A 235 5.07 6.46 -39.90
#